data_d058e6b0697a1746a4a359d23acc6ea0
#
_entry.id   d058e6b0697a1746a4a359d23acc6ea0
#
_cell.length_a   1.000
_cell.length_b   1.000
_cell.length_c   1.000
_cell.angle_alpha   90.00
_cell.angle_beta   90.00
_cell.angle_gamma   90.00
#
_symmetry.space_group_name_H-M   'P 1'
#
loop_
_entity.id
_entity.type
_entity.pdbx_description
1 polymer ?
#
loop_
_entity_poly.entity_id
_entity_poly.type
_entity_poly.pdbx_seq_one_letter_code
_entity_poly.pdbx_strand_id
1 'polypeptide(L)'
;MQLVKSRRYRVYLLIAALLIGAGLLLTGVALRPRLAAGVEQIARLRTWFANPAARGDWTVLAGTRCTPDAPMLMPTDGYIGFGRGDSFRLGHRHSGYDIFTSAGAVNTTPVIAAYDGYLTREADWRSSVIIRHPDFQRVVGGEQIWTYYTHMASADGTQSFIAPQFPPGTHELFVPAGTLLGYQGNWSGTAGNPTGIHLHFSVVKSTLSGGYANETDIDNTYDPALFLGVTRNASGVLVCEGS
;
A
#
# COMPACT_ATOMS: atom_id res chain seq x y z
N MET A 1 8.39 59.94 24.35
CA MET A 1 9.10 58.82 23.65
C MET A 1 8.57 57.43 23.94
N GLN A 2 7.83 57.16 25.00
CA GLN A 2 7.25 55.85 25.35
C GLN A 2 5.98 55.47 24.54
N LEU A 3 5.13 56.41 24.16
CA LEU A 3 3.88 56.15 23.43
C LEU A 3 4.09 55.65 21.99
N VAL A 4 5.16 56.04 21.32
CA VAL A 4 5.47 55.64 19.94
C VAL A 4 5.97 54.16 19.89
N LYS A 5 6.70 53.72 20.92
CA LYS A 5 7.16 52.33 21.05
C LYS A 5 5.97 51.36 21.23
N SER A 6 4.96 51.76 22.01
CA SER A 6 3.79 50.92 22.27
C SER A 6 2.92 50.71 21.02
N ARG A 7 2.82 51.73 20.15
CA ARG A 7 2.03 51.66 18.91
C ARG A 7 2.66 50.71 17.86
N ARG A 8 3.99 50.76 17.72
CA ARG A 8 4.74 49.85 16.84
C ARG A 8 4.63 48.39 17.31
N TYR A 9 4.70 48.14 18.61
CA TYR A 9 4.58 46.81 19.19
C TYR A 9 3.19 46.22 18.95
N ARG A 10 2.13 46.97 19.06
CA ARG A 10 0.73 46.55 18.75
C ARG A 10 0.57 46.23 17.26
N VAL A 11 1.20 46.98 16.37
CA VAL A 11 1.15 46.71 14.93
C VAL A 11 1.86 45.38 14.60
N TYR A 12 3.03 45.11 15.21
CA TYR A 12 3.72 43.83 14.99
C TYR A 12 2.95 42.64 15.54
N LEU A 13 2.27 42.77 16.67
CA LEU A 13 1.40 41.74 17.22
C LEU A 13 0.19 41.45 16.31
N LEU A 14 -0.39 42.49 15.74
CA LEU A 14 -1.52 42.33 14.80
C LEU A 14 -1.07 41.63 13.49
N ILE A 15 0.09 42.00 12.96
CA ILE A 15 0.67 41.36 11.78
C ILE A 15 0.99 39.89 12.07
N ALA A 16 1.59 39.59 13.21
CA ALA A 16 1.88 38.23 13.62
C ALA A 16 0.62 37.39 13.78
N ALA A 17 -0.43 37.94 14.41
CA ALA A 17 -1.72 37.27 14.55
C ALA A 17 -2.41 37.01 13.20
N LEU A 18 -2.33 37.97 12.26
CA LEU A 18 -2.84 37.80 10.90
C LEU A 18 -2.09 36.74 10.10
N LEU A 19 -0.77 36.70 10.22
CA LEU A 19 0.07 35.69 9.55
C LEU A 19 -0.20 34.28 10.13
N ILE A 20 -0.35 34.15 11.45
CA ILE A 20 -0.73 32.90 12.10
C ILE A 20 -2.13 32.47 11.68
N GLY A 21 -3.10 33.39 11.67
CA GLY A 21 -4.47 33.14 11.21
C GLY A 21 -4.55 32.72 9.73
N ALA A 22 -3.79 33.37 8.86
CA ALA A 22 -3.69 32.99 7.45
C ALA A 22 -3.02 31.62 7.27
N GLY A 23 -1.97 31.33 8.04
CA GLY A 23 -1.32 30.02 8.06
C GLY A 23 -2.27 28.91 8.48
N LEU A 24 -3.05 29.11 9.53
CA LEU A 24 -4.06 28.14 10.01
C LEU A 24 -5.22 27.95 9.00
N LEU A 25 -5.64 29.00 8.32
CA LEU A 25 -6.65 28.92 7.27
C LEU A 25 -6.13 28.13 6.05
N LEU A 26 -4.92 28.42 5.59
CA LEU A 26 -4.29 27.73 4.47
C LEU A 26 -4.07 26.24 4.75
N THR A 27 -3.59 25.90 5.94
CA THR A 27 -3.43 24.49 6.35
C THR A 27 -4.78 23.78 6.49
N GLY A 28 -5.79 24.45 7.03
CA GLY A 28 -7.16 23.91 7.12
C GLY A 28 -7.78 23.62 5.75
N VAL A 29 -7.57 24.52 4.77
CA VAL A 29 -8.05 24.33 3.39
C VAL A 29 -7.31 23.18 2.69
N ALA A 30 -5.99 23.03 2.91
CA ALA A 30 -5.20 21.97 2.30
C ALA A 30 -5.48 20.57 2.91
N LEU A 31 -5.89 20.52 4.19
CA LEU A 31 -6.18 19.25 4.89
C LEU A 31 -7.59 18.71 4.60
N ARG A 32 -8.56 19.58 4.30
CA ARG A 32 -9.97 19.17 4.04
C ARG A 32 -10.12 18.10 2.97
N PRO A 33 -9.54 18.21 1.75
CA PRO A 33 -9.72 17.19 0.73
C PRO A 33 -9.09 15.84 1.10
N ARG A 34 -7.98 15.83 1.82
CA ARG A 34 -7.32 14.58 2.28
C ARG A 34 -8.13 13.87 3.35
N LEU A 35 -8.71 14.61 4.29
CA LEU A 35 -9.61 14.05 5.30
C LEU A 35 -10.89 13.51 4.67
N ALA A 36 -11.47 14.23 3.70
CA ALA A 36 -12.66 13.78 2.98
C ALA A 36 -12.38 12.49 2.20
N ALA A 37 -11.25 12.40 1.50
CA ALA A 37 -10.84 11.18 0.79
C ALA A 37 -10.68 9.98 1.73
N GLY A 38 -10.05 10.16 2.89
CA GLY A 38 -9.91 9.09 3.89
C GLY A 38 -11.25 8.60 4.44
N VAL A 39 -12.20 9.52 4.69
CA VAL A 39 -13.57 9.16 5.13
C VAL A 39 -14.30 8.37 4.06
N GLU A 40 -14.18 8.75 2.80
CA GLU A 40 -14.80 8.05 1.69
C GLU A 40 -14.23 6.64 1.50
N GLN A 41 -12.92 6.48 1.59
CA GLN A 41 -12.26 5.17 1.52
C GLN A 41 -12.73 4.23 2.65
N ILE A 42 -12.83 4.73 3.87
CA ILE A 42 -13.38 3.96 5.01
C ILE A 42 -14.84 3.57 4.75
N ALA A 43 -15.65 4.47 4.19
CA ALA A 43 -17.04 4.17 3.83
C ALA A 43 -17.13 3.08 2.76
N ARG A 44 -16.28 3.11 1.74
CA ARG A 44 -16.20 2.06 0.71
C ARG A 44 -15.76 0.73 1.30
N LEU A 45 -14.76 0.71 2.19
CA LEU A 45 -14.34 -0.51 2.89
C LEU A 45 -15.48 -1.13 3.71
N ARG A 46 -16.24 -0.33 4.45
CA ARG A 46 -17.42 -0.81 5.17
C ARG A 46 -18.45 -1.41 4.23
N THR A 47 -18.68 -0.77 3.09
CA THR A 47 -19.59 -1.27 2.06
C THR A 47 -19.10 -2.58 1.46
N TRP A 48 -17.79 -2.73 1.21
CA TRP A 48 -17.17 -3.95 0.75
C TRP A 48 -17.38 -5.09 1.76
N PHE A 49 -17.01 -4.89 3.01
CA PHE A 49 -17.17 -5.92 4.05
C PHE A 49 -18.62 -6.30 4.34
N ALA A 50 -19.57 -5.36 4.18
CA ALA A 50 -20.99 -5.66 4.38
C ALA A 50 -21.57 -6.55 3.27
N ASN A 51 -21.16 -6.37 2.01
CA ASN A 51 -21.64 -7.15 0.88
C ASN A 51 -20.63 -7.16 -0.28
N PRO A 52 -19.58 -7.98 -0.22
CA PRO A 52 -18.58 -8.08 -1.28
C PRO A 52 -19.20 -8.51 -2.63
N ALA A 53 -20.17 -9.42 -2.60
CA ALA A 53 -20.82 -9.95 -3.82
C ALA A 53 -21.55 -8.88 -4.64
N ALA A 54 -22.00 -7.80 -4.01
CA ALA A 54 -22.65 -6.69 -4.71
C ALA A 54 -21.65 -5.70 -5.33
N ARG A 55 -20.36 -5.97 -5.27
CA ARG A 55 -19.26 -5.09 -5.70
C ARG A 55 -18.36 -5.76 -6.73
N GLY A 56 -18.98 -6.50 -7.68
CA GLY A 56 -18.24 -7.23 -8.72
C GLY A 56 -17.27 -6.36 -9.52
N ASP A 57 -17.66 -5.13 -9.84
CA ASP A 57 -16.84 -4.13 -10.54
C ASP A 57 -15.66 -3.58 -9.71
N TRP A 58 -15.63 -3.83 -8.39
CA TRP A 58 -14.51 -3.45 -7.51
C TRP A 58 -13.51 -4.58 -7.31
N THR A 59 -13.89 -5.80 -7.70
CA THR A 59 -13.08 -6.99 -7.43
C THR A 59 -11.94 -7.09 -8.44
N VAL A 60 -10.72 -7.23 -7.93
CA VAL A 60 -9.56 -7.66 -8.72
C VAL A 60 -9.33 -9.14 -8.48
N LEU A 61 -8.78 -9.85 -9.47
CA LEU A 61 -8.57 -11.30 -9.43
C LEU A 61 -7.10 -11.65 -9.58
N ALA A 62 -6.60 -12.52 -8.71
CA ALA A 62 -5.23 -13.03 -8.76
C ALA A 62 -4.92 -13.64 -10.15
N GLY A 63 -3.70 -13.38 -10.63
CA GLY A 63 -3.23 -13.91 -11.91
C GLY A 63 -3.74 -13.15 -13.14
N THR A 64 -4.63 -12.16 -12.99
CA THR A 64 -5.07 -11.33 -14.12
C THR A 64 -4.04 -10.22 -14.41
N ARG A 65 -4.01 -9.78 -15.68
CA ARG A 65 -3.38 -8.51 -16.11
C ARG A 65 -4.49 -7.51 -16.35
N CYS A 66 -4.47 -6.40 -15.64
CA CYS A 66 -5.53 -5.38 -15.75
C CYS A 66 -5.56 -4.66 -17.11
N THR A 67 -4.43 -4.68 -17.82
CA THR A 67 -4.34 -4.30 -19.24
C THR A 67 -3.42 -5.30 -19.95
N PRO A 68 -3.56 -5.47 -21.30
CA PRO A 68 -2.69 -6.38 -22.05
C PRO A 68 -1.20 -6.08 -21.90
N ASP A 69 -0.86 -4.81 -21.70
CA ASP A 69 0.52 -4.34 -21.56
C ASP A 69 1.01 -4.31 -20.10
N ALA A 70 0.17 -4.61 -19.11
CA ALA A 70 0.59 -4.65 -17.72
C ALA A 70 1.69 -5.70 -17.53
N PRO A 71 2.88 -5.32 -17.04
CA PRO A 71 3.96 -6.27 -16.89
C PRO A 71 3.72 -7.29 -15.79
N MET A 72 3.03 -6.92 -14.72
CA MET A 72 2.79 -7.77 -13.55
C MET A 72 1.37 -8.33 -13.53
N LEU A 73 1.23 -9.49 -12.90
CA LEU A 73 -0.06 -10.11 -12.55
C LEU A 73 -0.59 -9.47 -11.27
N MET A 74 -1.92 -9.39 -11.13
CA MET A 74 -2.57 -9.05 -9.87
C MET A 74 -2.18 -10.11 -8.81
N PRO A 75 -1.63 -9.70 -7.66
CA PRO A 75 -1.02 -10.64 -6.71
C PRO A 75 -2.03 -11.41 -5.85
N THR A 76 -3.29 -10.98 -5.78
CA THR A 76 -4.32 -11.60 -4.95
C THR A 76 -5.72 -11.17 -5.37
N ASP A 77 -6.74 -11.92 -4.92
CA ASP A 77 -8.15 -11.53 -5.10
C ASP A 77 -8.55 -10.49 -4.05
N GLY A 78 -9.46 -9.57 -4.42
CA GLY A 78 -10.07 -8.68 -3.46
C GLY A 78 -10.40 -7.29 -3.98
N TYR A 79 -10.51 -6.33 -3.06
CA TYR A 79 -10.77 -4.92 -3.32
C TYR A 79 -9.57 -4.07 -2.92
N ILE A 80 -9.08 -3.22 -3.82
CA ILE A 80 -8.00 -2.28 -3.52
C ILE A 80 -8.58 -1.11 -2.72
N GLY A 81 -8.57 -1.24 -1.39
CA GLY A 81 -9.17 -0.26 -0.48
C GLY A 81 -8.30 0.96 -0.25
N PHE A 82 -6.98 0.80 -0.24
CA PHE A 82 -6.01 1.89 -0.17
C PHE A 82 -4.98 1.75 -1.29
N GLY A 83 -4.78 2.84 -2.01
CA GLY A 83 -3.74 2.99 -3.01
C GLY A 83 -2.50 3.71 -2.47
N ARG A 84 -1.44 3.79 -3.29
CA ARG A 84 -0.23 4.54 -2.93
C ARG A 84 -0.55 6.03 -2.77
N GLY A 85 -0.10 6.60 -1.67
CA GLY A 85 -0.34 8.00 -1.30
C GLY A 85 -1.64 8.25 -0.54
N ASP A 86 -2.53 7.27 -0.47
CA ASP A 86 -3.73 7.35 0.35
C ASP A 86 -3.37 7.43 1.84
N SER A 87 -4.28 7.96 2.66
CA SER A 87 -4.04 8.07 4.08
C SER A 87 -5.33 7.94 4.88
N PHE A 88 -5.30 7.11 5.91
CA PHE A 88 -6.36 6.98 6.90
C PHE A 88 -6.07 7.78 8.18
N ARG A 89 -4.90 8.44 8.29
CA ARG A 89 -4.49 9.27 9.43
C ARG A 89 -3.52 10.37 9.00
N LEU A 90 -3.47 11.46 9.78
CA LEU A 90 -2.54 12.56 9.56
C LEU A 90 -1.07 12.08 9.64
N GLY A 91 -0.24 12.58 8.73
CA GLY A 91 1.19 12.27 8.68
C GLY A 91 1.53 10.89 8.13
N HIS A 92 0.54 10.06 7.75
CA HIS A 92 0.75 8.79 7.10
C HIS A 92 0.49 8.91 5.59
N ARG A 93 1.34 8.29 4.79
CA ARG A 93 1.16 8.11 3.35
C ARG A 93 1.41 6.65 3.04
N HIS A 94 0.41 5.99 2.47
CA HIS A 94 0.46 4.57 2.15
C HIS A 94 1.46 4.30 1.02
N SER A 95 2.31 3.31 1.17
CA SER A 95 3.45 3.04 0.28
C SER A 95 3.13 2.09 -0.88
N GLY A 96 1.97 1.41 -0.83
CA GLY A 96 1.57 0.40 -1.80
C GLY A 96 0.06 0.32 -2.00
N TYR A 97 -0.42 -0.90 -2.19
CA TYR A 97 -1.85 -1.23 -2.28
C TYR A 97 -2.25 -2.16 -1.14
N ASP A 98 -3.35 -1.85 -0.45
CA ASP A 98 -4.03 -2.77 0.46
C ASP A 98 -5.21 -3.41 -0.27
N ILE A 99 -5.11 -4.72 -0.52
CA ILE A 99 -6.09 -5.50 -1.28
C ILE A 99 -6.83 -6.41 -0.30
N PHE A 100 -8.07 -6.03 0.02
CA PHE A 100 -8.90 -6.67 1.05
C PHE A 100 -9.68 -7.85 0.49
N THR A 101 -9.56 -9.02 1.11
CA THR A 101 -10.30 -10.23 0.73
C THR A 101 -11.82 -10.06 0.82
N SER A 102 -12.54 -10.81 0.00
CA SER A 102 -13.99 -11.02 0.14
C SER A 102 -14.34 -12.26 0.99
N ALA A 103 -13.36 -13.11 1.29
CA ALA A 103 -13.62 -14.42 1.92
C ALA A 103 -13.98 -14.35 3.41
N GLY A 104 -13.76 -13.22 4.09
CA GLY A 104 -14.10 -13.03 5.50
C GLY A 104 -13.27 -13.84 6.50
N ALA A 105 -12.30 -14.64 6.05
CA ALA A 105 -11.44 -15.49 6.88
C ALA A 105 -9.97 -15.34 6.47
N VAL A 106 -9.06 -15.39 7.46
CA VAL A 106 -7.63 -15.45 7.23
C VAL A 106 -7.24 -16.80 6.61
N ASN A 107 -6.08 -16.84 5.94
CA ASN A 107 -5.51 -18.06 5.37
C ASN A 107 -6.41 -18.75 4.33
N THR A 108 -7.21 -17.98 3.58
CA THR A 108 -8.12 -18.51 2.56
C THR A 108 -7.88 -17.93 1.18
N THR A 109 -7.60 -16.64 1.09
CA THR A 109 -7.38 -15.93 -0.18
C THR A 109 -5.91 -16.02 -0.57
N PRO A 110 -5.57 -16.62 -1.73
CA PRO A 110 -4.19 -16.82 -2.13
C PRO A 110 -3.46 -15.51 -2.44
N VAL A 111 -2.16 -15.53 -2.18
CA VAL A 111 -1.21 -14.50 -2.58
C VAL A 111 -0.18 -15.15 -3.49
N ILE A 112 0.01 -14.59 -4.69
CA ILE A 112 0.93 -15.12 -5.70
C ILE A 112 2.02 -14.11 -6.07
N ALA A 113 3.12 -14.60 -6.61
CA ALA A 113 4.18 -13.76 -7.18
C ALA A 113 3.64 -12.99 -8.38
N ALA A 114 3.70 -11.66 -8.35
CA ALA A 114 3.21 -10.81 -9.42
C ALA A 114 4.08 -10.87 -10.69
N TYR A 115 5.35 -11.23 -10.56
CA TYR A 115 6.32 -11.33 -11.65
C TYR A 115 7.44 -12.31 -11.28
N ASP A 116 8.17 -12.80 -12.29
CA ASP A 116 9.36 -13.66 -12.11
C ASP A 116 10.41 -12.95 -11.28
N GLY A 117 11.09 -13.66 -10.38
CA GLY A 117 12.18 -13.07 -9.62
C GLY A 117 12.77 -13.98 -8.56
N TYR A 118 13.54 -13.40 -7.67
CA TYR A 118 14.27 -14.10 -6.61
C TYR A 118 13.69 -13.74 -5.25
N LEU A 119 13.04 -14.71 -4.63
CA LEU A 119 12.35 -14.56 -3.34
C LEU A 119 13.33 -14.64 -2.19
N THR A 120 13.17 -13.70 -1.26
CA THR A 120 13.78 -13.71 0.07
C THR A 120 12.71 -13.58 1.16
N ARG A 121 12.83 -14.42 2.18
CA ARG A 121 12.11 -14.32 3.45
C ARG A 121 13.13 -14.29 4.57
N GLU A 122 13.29 -13.15 5.24
CA GLU A 122 14.20 -13.01 6.36
C GLU A 122 13.85 -13.98 7.50
N ALA A 123 14.85 -14.37 8.29
CA ALA A 123 14.70 -15.40 9.32
C ALA A 123 13.67 -15.03 10.41
N ASP A 124 13.49 -13.75 10.68
CA ASP A 124 12.55 -13.19 11.65
C ASP A 124 11.20 -12.76 11.04
N TRP A 125 11.05 -12.84 9.72
CA TRP A 125 9.81 -12.43 9.05
C TRP A 125 8.71 -13.48 9.15
N ARG A 126 7.65 -13.11 9.84
CA ARG A 126 6.49 -13.99 10.08
C ARG A 126 5.45 -13.93 8.98
N SER A 127 5.28 -12.74 8.38
CA SER A 127 4.15 -12.42 7.49
C SER A 127 4.57 -11.86 6.15
N SER A 128 5.86 -11.74 5.86
CA SER A 128 6.36 -10.97 4.73
C SER A 128 7.35 -11.76 3.89
N VAL A 129 7.34 -11.48 2.59
CA VAL A 129 8.39 -11.87 1.65
C VAL A 129 8.67 -10.71 0.71
N ILE A 130 9.89 -10.66 0.16
CA ILE A 130 10.26 -9.79 -0.96
C ILE A 130 10.68 -10.62 -2.14
N ILE A 131 10.47 -10.09 -3.35
CA ILE A 131 10.97 -10.68 -4.59
C ILE A 131 11.78 -9.63 -5.33
N ARG A 132 13.04 -9.95 -5.63
CA ARG A 132 13.95 -9.13 -6.41
C ARG A 132 13.76 -9.40 -7.90
N HIS A 133 13.62 -8.33 -8.68
CA HIS A 133 13.49 -8.36 -10.14
C HIS A 133 14.70 -7.63 -10.74
N PRO A 134 15.77 -8.32 -11.15
CA PRO A 134 17.09 -7.71 -11.42
C PRO A 134 17.11 -6.83 -12.66
N ASP A 135 16.23 -7.06 -13.62
CA ASP A 135 16.20 -6.34 -14.89
C ASP A 135 14.75 -6.09 -15.33
N PHE A 136 14.16 -5.01 -14.82
CA PHE A 136 12.78 -4.68 -15.09
C PHE A 136 12.67 -3.63 -16.22
N GLN A 137 12.72 -4.09 -17.48
CA GLN A 137 12.82 -3.25 -18.67
C GLN A 137 11.55 -2.43 -18.98
N ARG A 138 10.38 -2.95 -18.65
CA ARG A 138 9.11 -2.45 -19.21
C ARG A 138 8.65 -1.09 -18.67
N VAL A 139 8.97 -0.76 -17.42
CA VAL A 139 8.44 0.44 -16.76
C VAL A 139 9.56 1.38 -16.30
N VAL A 140 10.64 0.81 -15.78
CA VAL A 140 11.73 1.57 -15.15
C VAL A 140 13.05 1.50 -15.89
N GLY A 141 13.01 1.13 -17.16
CA GLY A 141 14.18 1.21 -18.06
C GLY A 141 15.32 0.25 -17.75
N GLY A 142 15.04 -0.92 -17.15
CA GLY A 142 16.06 -1.92 -16.81
C GLY A 142 16.61 -1.79 -15.40
N GLU A 143 16.05 -0.93 -14.58
CA GLU A 143 16.41 -0.86 -13.17
C GLU A 143 15.97 -2.12 -12.42
N GLN A 144 16.78 -2.54 -11.45
CA GLN A 144 16.35 -3.55 -10.49
C GLN A 144 15.30 -2.97 -9.55
N ILE A 145 14.21 -3.68 -9.39
CA ILE A 145 13.12 -3.36 -8.44
C ILE A 145 12.82 -4.56 -7.56
N TRP A 146 11.97 -4.33 -6.56
CA TRP A 146 11.50 -5.34 -5.63
C TRP A 146 9.99 -5.28 -5.51
N THR A 147 9.35 -6.42 -5.27
CA THR A 147 7.97 -6.47 -4.80
C THR A 147 7.94 -6.96 -3.36
N TYR A 148 7.12 -6.32 -2.54
CA TYR A 148 6.92 -6.63 -1.13
C TYR A 148 5.50 -7.10 -0.89
N TYR A 149 5.38 -8.19 -0.15
CA TYR A 149 4.11 -8.83 0.20
C TYR A 149 4.06 -9.01 1.71
N THR A 150 3.02 -8.49 2.38
CA THR A 150 2.94 -8.63 3.84
C THR A 150 1.52 -8.83 4.36
N HIS A 151 1.41 -8.97 5.68
CA HIS A 151 0.24 -9.33 6.47
C HIS A 151 -0.16 -10.82 6.39
N MET A 152 0.65 -11.68 5.77
CA MET A 152 0.41 -13.13 5.63
C MET A 152 0.67 -13.90 6.95
N ALA A 153 0.01 -13.52 8.04
CA ALA A 153 0.05 -14.23 9.31
C ALA A 153 -1.22 -13.97 10.14
N SER A 154 -1.42 -14.79 11.20
CA SER A 154 -2.49 -14.62 12.18
C SER A 154 -2.36 -13.32 12.97
N ALA A 155 -3.47 -12.82 13.53
CA ALA A 155 -3.58 -11.57 14.27
C ALA A 155 -2.57 -11.42 15.44
N ASP A 156 -2.18 -12.52 16.04
CA ASP A 156 -1.20 -12.60 17.12
C ASP A 156 0.23 -12.86 16.63
N GLY A 157 0.41 -13.09 15.32
CA GLY A 157 1.69 -13.40 14.69
C GLY A 157 2.25 -14.79 15.04
N THR A 158 1.45 -15.67 15.63
CA THR A 158 1.92 -17.02 16.02
C THR A 158 1.93 -18.00 14.85
N GLN A 159 1.03 -17.82 13.89
CA GLN A 159 0.90 -18.64 12.70
C GLN A 159 1.23 -17.84 11.43
N SER A 160 2.27 -18.26 10.72
CA SER A 160 2.58 -17.74 9.37
C SER A 160 1.67 -18.41 8.34
N PHE A 161 1.19 -17.63 7.38
CA PHE A 161 0.43 -18.10 6.22
C PHE A 161 1.25 -18.07 4.92
N ILE A 162 2.56 -17.86 5.04
CA ILE A 162 3.51 -18.01 3.94
C ILE A 162 3.62 -19.50 3.62
N ALA A 163 3.63 -19.83 2.33
CA ALA A 163 3.65 -21.19 1.85
C ALA A 163 4.90 -21.96 2.37
N PRO A 164 4.76 -23.26 2.74
CA PRO A 164 5.81 -24.00 3.46
C PRO A 164 7.13 -24.15 2.68
N GLN A 165 7.08 -24.05 1.34
CA GLN A 165 8.29 -24.07 0.49
C GLN A 165 9.20 -22.85 0.69
N PHE A 166 8.74 -21.82 1.41
CA PHE A 166 9.49 -20.62 1.76
C PHE A 166 9.68 -20.50 3.28
N PRO A 167 10.47 -21.40 3.90
CA PRO A 167 10.73 -21.31 5.33
C PRO A 167 11.48 -20.01 5.69
N PRO A 168 11.45 -19.57 6.97
CA PRO A 168 12.28 -18.48 7.45
C PRO A 168 13.76 -18.69 7.07
N GLY A 169 14.41 -17.63 6.56
CA GLY A 169 15.78 -17.70 6.04
C GLY A 169 15.90 -18.11 4.57
N THR A 170 14.79 -18.31 3.84
CA THR A 170 14.83 -18.48 2.37
C THR A 170 15.49 -17.25 1.74
N HIS A 171 16.51 -17.47 0.91
CA HIS A 171 17.27 -16.38 0.29
C HIS A 171 17.46 -16.62 -1.20
N GLU A 172 17.09 -15.60 -2.02
CA GLU A 172 17.31 -15.56 -3.47
C GLU A 172 16.83 -16.83 -4.21
N LEU A 173 15.71 -17.40 -3.78
CA LEU A 173 15.09 -18.54 -4.46
C LEU A 173 14.27 -18.04 -5.67
N PHE A 174 14.61 -18.50 -6.89
CA PHE A 174 13.86 -18.15 -8.08
C PHE A 174 12.42 -18.65 -8.00
N VAL A 175 11.46 -17.75 -8.30
CA VAL A 175 10.03 -18.03 -8.37
C VAL A 175 9.44 -17.43 -9.65
N PRO A 176 8.74 -18.22 -10.48
CA PRO A 176 7.97 -17.72 -11.61
C PRO A 176 6.77 -16.88 -11.15
N ALA A 177 6.30 -15.96 -11.99
CA ALA A 177 5.03 -15.29 -11.83
C ALA A 177 3.90 -16.32 -11.64
N GLY A 178 2.94 -16.03 -10.77
CA GLY A 178 1.85 -16.94 -10.42
C GLY A 178 2.18 -17.97 -9.36
N THR A 179 3.44 -18.08 -8.90
CA THR A 179 3.80 -18.98 -7.79
C THR A 179 3.06 -18.60 -6.52
N LEU A 180 2.42 -19.57 -5.85
CA LEU A 180 1.75 -19.36 -4.56
C LEU A 180 2.79 -19.00 -3.49
N LEU A 181 2.68 -17.77 -2.95
CA LEU A 181 3.53 -17.27 -1.87
C LEU A 181 2.94 -17.56 -0.49
N GLY A 182 1.63 -17.63 -0.39
CA GLY A 182 0.90 -17.80 0.85
C GLY A 182 -0.54 -17.35 0.74
N TYR A 183 -1.10 -16.90 1.86
CA TYR A 183 -2.49 -16.47 1.94
C TYR A 183 -2.62 -15.17 2.74
N GLN A 184 -3.65 -14.37 2.42
CA GLN A 184 -3.95 -13.14 3.16
C GLN A 184 -4.18 -13.42 4.64
N GLY A 185 -3.64 -12.55 5.48
CA GLY A 185 -3.81 -12.55 6.92
C GLY A 185 -4.14 -11.18 7.46
N ASN A 186 -3.89 -10.97 8.74
CA ASN A 186 -4.21 -9.72 9.43
C ASN A 186 -3.17 -9.29 10.48
N TRP A 187 -1.92 -9.77 10.35
CA TRP A 187 -0.82 -9.36 11.21
C TRP A 187 -0.38 -7.92 10.93
N SER A 188 -0.45 -7.04 11.91
CA SER A 188 -0.05 -5.62 11.81
C SER A 188 1.42 -5.35 12.14
N GLY A 189 2.18 -6.37 12.54
CA GLY A 189 3.48 -6.20 13.20
C GLY A 189 3.41 -6.15 14.73
N THR A 190 2.21 -6.00 15.30
CA THR A 190 2.00 -5.90 16.76
C THR A 190 0.88 -6.82 17.21
N ALA A 191 1.17 -7.71 18.14
CA ALA A 191 0.17 -8.61 18.73
C ALA A 191 -0.94 -7.82 19.44
N GLY A 192 -2.19 -8.27 19.28
CA GLY A 192 -3.37 -7.61 19.87
C GLY A 192 -3.88 -6.37 19.13
N ASN A 193 -3.26 -5.99 18.01
CA ASN A 193 -3.71 -4.89 17.18
C ASN A 193 -3.81 -5.31 15.70
N PRO A 194 -4.69 -6.26 15.35
CA PRO A 194 -4.78 -6.78 13.99
C PRO A 194 -5.28 -5.71 13.00
N THR A 195 -4.85 -5.86 11.75
CA THR A 195 -5.45 -5.15 10.61
C THR A 195 -6.74 -5.84 10.14
N GLY A 196 -7.45 -5.25 9.18
CA GLY A 196 -8.39 -6.01 8.33
C GLY A 196 -7.65 -7.09 7.54
N ILE A 197 -8.37 -8.14 7.11
CA ILE A 197 -7.74 -9.20 6.31
C ILE A 197 -7.45 -8.67 4.91
N HIS A 198 -6.17 -8.55 4.57
CA HIS A 198 -5.72 -8.03 3.28
C HIS A 198 -4.28 -8.45 2.95
N LEU A 199 -3.89 -8.26 1.71
CA LEU A 199 -2.51 -8.19 1.27
C LEU A 199 -2.10 -6.71 1.18
N HIS A 200 -1.02 -6.32 1.84
CA HIS A 200 -0.29 -5.12 1.46
C HIS A 200 0.76 -5.49 0.41
N PHE A 201 0.69 -4.82 -0.74
CA PHE A 201 1.58 -5.03 -1.88
C PHE A 201 2.26 -3.72 -2.28
N SER A 202 3.59 -3.71 -2.32
CA SER A 202 4.38 -2.54 -2.77
C SER A 202 5.37 -2.92 -3.87
N VAL A 203 5.62 -1.97 -4.77
CA VAL A 203 6.74 -2.01 -5.72
C VAL A 203 7.82 -1.07 -5.23
N VAL A 204 8.99 -1.61 -4.87
CA VAL A 204 10.01 -0.92 -4.10
C VAL A 204 11.27 -0.73 -4.94
N LYS A 205 11.90 0.42 -4.80
CA LYS A 205 13.16 0.76 -5.46
C LYS A 205 14.32 -0.01 -4.87
N SER A 206 15.38 -0.15 -5.64
CA SER A 206 16.69 -0.54 -5.10
C SER A 206 17.42 0.65 -4.50
N THR A 207 18.24 0.38 -3.49
CA THR A 207 19.27 1.31 -3.05
C THR A 207 20.36 1.46 -4.11
N LEU A 208 21.24 2.43 -3.98
CA LEU A 208 22.39 2.61 -4.88
C LEU A 208 23.32 1.38 -4.93
N SER A 209 23.33 0.57 -3.87
CA SER A 209 24.09 -0.69 -3.80
C SER A 209 23.31 -1.90 -4.32
N GLY A 210 22.10 -1.71 -4.85
CA GLY A 210 21.25 -2.78 -5.36
C GLY A 210 20.43 -3.54 -4.29
N GLY A 211 20.49 -3.13 -3.03
CA GLY A 211 19.69 -3.73 -1.96
C GLY A 211 18.24 -3.23 -1.96
N TYR A 212 17.39 -3.90 -1.18
CA TYR A 212 16.00 -3.48 -0.93
C TYR A 212 15.96 -2.14 -0.18
N ALA A 213 15.25 -1.14 -0.73
CA ALA A 213 15.01 0.11 -0.02
C ALA A 213 13.87 -0.06 1.00
N ASN A 214 13.88 0.78 2.05
CA ASN A 214 12.81 0.72 3.06
C ASN A 214 11.48 1.18 2.47
N GLU A 215 10.51 0.29 2.34
CA GLU A 215 9.19 0.55 1.76
C GLU A 215 8.30 1.43 2.64
N THR A 216 8.60 1.57 3.93
CA THR A 216 7.84 2.48 4.83
C THR A 216 8.02 3.95 4.48
N ASP A 217 9.08 4.29 3.75
CA ASP A 217 9.23 5.58 3.08
C ASP A 217 8.61 5.48 1.68
N ILE A 218 7.53 6.23 1.47
CA ILE A 218 6.81 6.24 0.19
C ILE A 218 7.70 6.68 -0.98
N ASP A 219 8.73 7.48 -0.76
CA ASP A 219 9.63 7.94 -1.81
C ASP A 219 10.55 6.81 -2.31
N ASN A 220 10.66 5.72 -1.55
CA ASN A 220 11.32 4.48 -1.96
C ASN A 220 10.41 3.54 -2.76
N THR A 221 9.16 3.92 -3.05
CA THR A 221 8.21 3.07 -3.79
C THR A 221 7.79 3.69 -5.10
N TYR A 222 7.38 2.84 -6.03
CA TYR A 222 6.62 3.22 -7.21
C TYR A 222 5.12 3.02 -6.98
N ASP A 223 4.27 3.68 -7.77
CA ASP A 223 2.85 3.39 -7.78
C ASP A 223 2.61 2.01 -8.45
N PRO A 224 2.04 1.03 -7.74
CA PRO A 224 1.74 -0.28 -8.32
C PRO A 224 0.83 -0.22 -9.55
N ALA A 225 0.04 0.84 -9.76
CA ALA A 225 -0.76 1.04 -10.96
C ALA A 225 0.04 0.91 -12.25
N LEU A 226 1.27 1.45 -12.26
CA LEU A 226 2.17 1.42 -13.41
C LEU A 226 2.57 0.00 -13.84
N PHE A 227 2.52 -0.95 -12.90
CA PHE A 227 2.96 -2.33 -13.08
C PHE A 227 1.79 -3.29 -13.28
N LEU A 228 0.68 -3.04 -12.59
CA LEU A 228 -0.51 -3.89 -12.60
C LEU A 228 -1.52 -3.48 -13.69
N GLY A 229 -1.41 -2.25 -14.24
CA GLY A 229 -2.38 -1.70 -15.19
C GLY A 229 -3.72 -1.31 -14.53
N VAL A 230 -3.73 -1.09 -13.23
CA VAL A 230 -4.92 -0.66 -12.49
C VAL A 230 -5.23 0.79 -12.79
N THR A 231 -6.51 1.10 -12.95
CA THR A 231 -7.03 2.47 -13.18
C THR A 231 -8.05 2.86 -12.12
N ARG A 232 -8.43 4.15 -12.08
CA ARG A 232 -9.54 4.60 -11.24
C ARG A 232 -10.79 4.75 -12.11
N ASN A 233 -11.87 4.08 -11.72
CA ASN A 233 -13.17 4.25 -12.37
C ASN A 233 -13.79 5.64 -12.06
N ALA A 234 -14.94 5.94 -12.64
CA ALA A 234 -15.67 7.20 -12.44
C ALA A 234 -16.03 7.47 -10.95
N SER A 235 -16.15 6.43 -10.14
CA SER A 235 -16.38 6.53 -8.69
C SER A 235 -15.08 6.66 -7.89
N GLY A 236 -13.90 6.75 -8.53
CA GLY A 236 -12.61 6.86 -7.90
C GLY A 236 -12.11 5.56 -7.25
N VAL A 237 -12.73 4.42 -7.54
CA VAL A 237 -12.29 3.09 -7.09
C VAL A 237 -11.19 2.59 -8.01
N LEU A 238 -10.15 1.98 -7.43
CA LEU A 238 -9.10 1.30 -8.17
C LEU A 238 -9.62 -0.04 -8.68
N VAL A 239 -9.65 -0.20 -10.00
CA VAL A 239 -10.23 -1.37 -10.69
C VAL A 239 -9.30 -1.90 -11.76
N CYS A 240 -9.56 -3.14 -12.15
CA CYS A 240 -8.94 -3.82 -13.27
C CYS A 240 -9.92 -3.75 -14.45
N GLU A 241 -9.68 -2.87 -15.42
CA GLU A 241 -10.54 -2.77 -16.60
C GLU A 241 -10.32 -4.00 -17.48
N GLY A 242 -11.29 -4.89 -17.55
CA GLY A 242 -11.24 -6.11 -18.38
C GLY A 242 -11.25 -7.44 -17.62
N SER A 243 -11.51 -7.40 -16.31
CA SER A 243 -11.80 -8.61 -15.51
C SER A 243 -13.28 -8.96 -15.54
#